data_86790e54fa8171110cf8cb367b699b20
#
_entry.id   86790e54fa8171110cf8cb367b699b20
#
_cell.length_a   1.000
_cell.length_b   1.000
_cell.length_c   1.000
_cell.angle_alpha   90.00
_cell.angle_beta   90.00
_cell.angle_gamma   90.00
#
_symmetry.space_group_name_H-M   'P 1'
#
loop_
_entity.id
_entity.type
_entity.pdbx_description
1 polymer ?
#
loop_
_entity_poly.entity_id
_entity_poly.type
_entity_poly.pdbx_seq_one_letter_code
_entity_poly.pdbx_strand_id
1 'polypeptide(L)'
;MPHKRLRRSPENARAEIIAAAESALRDLDFHSLTVETLMERTGMTRSLFYHYFKSLDEIVIALFERVEAEVSGAVDGWLEKEDEVDPRANTIEHLTRMYEVWREHANLMRAMEQAAGRSKEAYARWQHQVVESYIDKTEAFIRRQIALGRSQVEDPRGVAQVLILMNLAVATDQINRPEPETPARLGTIVGHVWNAAVYQPA
;
A
#
# COMPACT_ATOMS: atom_id res chain seq x y z
N MET A 1 -6.98 -2.57 -46.65
CA MET A 1 -6.14 -1.49 -46.13
C MET A 1 -5.37 -2.04 -44.91
N PRO A 2 -4.05 -2.19 -44.94
CA PRO A 2 -3.33 -2.63 -43.78
C PRO A 2 -3.32 -1.49 -42.75
N HIS A 3 -3.87 -1.73 -41.56
CA HIS A 3 -3.78 -0.82 -40.42
C HIS A 3 -2.30 -0.61 -40.07
N LYS A 4 -1.81 0.61 -40.30
CA LYS A 4 -0.49 1.07 -39.91
C LYS A 4 -0.39 0.95 -38.38
N ARG A 5 0.28 -0.11 -37.88
CA ARG A 5 0.58 -0.28 -36.45
C ARG A 5 1.38 0.94 -36.01
N LEU A 6 0.74 1.85 -35.31
CA LEU A 6 1.43 2.98 -34.65
C LEU A 6 2.56 2.38 -33.80
N ARG A 7 3.78 2.84 -34.07
CA ARG A 7 5.00 2.41 -33.34
C ARG A 7 4.83 2.91 -31.91
N ARG A 8 4.45 2.00 -30.99
CA ARG A 8 4.35 2.32 -29.57
C ARG A 8 5.70 2.82 -29.07
N SER A 9 5.72 3.92 -28.30
CA SER A 9 6.95 4.31 -27.63
C SER A 9 7.29 3.26 -26.54
N PRO A 10 8.57 3.08 -26.18
CA PRO A 10 8.97 2.16 -25.12
C PRO A 10 8.24 2.40 -23.80
N GLU A 11 8.05 3.67 -23.43
CA GLU A 11 7.34 4.09 -22.21
C GLU A 11 5.87 3.67 -22.24
N ASN A 12 5.19 3.83 -23.39
CA ASN A 12 3.81 3.40 -23.57
C ASN A 12 3.65 1.88 -23.46
N ALA A 13 4.61 1.10 -23.99
CA ALA A 13 4.57 -0.36 -23.92
C ALA A 13 4.72 -0.84 -22.46
N ARG A 14 5.65 -0.27 -21.70
CA ARG A 14 5.82 -0.59 -20.27
C ARG A 14 4.55 -0.25 -19.47
N ALA A 15 3.97 0.93 -19.68
CA ALA A 15 2.74 1.36 -19.03
C ALA A 15 1.54 0.46 -19.37
N GLU A 16 1.40 0.04 -20.64
CA GLU A 16 0.34 -0.88 -21.07
C GLU A 16 0.48 -2.26 -20.37
N ILE A 17 1.69 -2.79 -20.20
CA ILE A 17 1.94 -4.06 -19.49
C ILE A 17 1.53 -3.92 -18.02
N ILE A 18 1.90 -2.82 -17.36
CA ILE A 18 1.51 -2.55 -15.96
C ILE A 18 -0.02 -2.43 -15.84
N ALA A 19 -0.67 -1.69 -16.73
CA ALA A 19 -2.14 -1.55 -16.72
C ALA A 19 -2.87 -2.88 -16.96
N ALA A 20 -2.32 -3.75 -17.83
CA ALA A 20 -2.86 -5.08 -18.07
C ALA A 20 -2.70 -5.99 -16.84
N ALA A 21 -1.58 -5.87 -16.11
CA ALA A 21 -1.36 -6.61 -14.87
C ALA A 21 -2.33 -6.14 -13.76
N GLU A 22 -2.54 -4.84 -13.62
CA GLU A 22 -3.53 -4.29 -12.69
C GLU A 22 -4.95 -4.81 -13.01
N SER A 23 -5.34 -4.75 -14.27
CA SER A 23 -6.63 -5.30 -14.71
C SER A 23 -6.73 -6.80 -14.44
N ALA A 24 -5.65 -7.56 -14.67
CA ALA A 24 -5.63 -8.99 -14.42
C ALA A 24 -5.79 -9.33 -12.93
N LEU A 25 -5.12 -8.59 -12.05
CA LEU A 25 -5.17 -8.81 -10.59
C LEU A 25 -6.51 -8.39 -9.96
N ARG A 26 -7.40 -7.69 -10.69
CA ARG A 26 -8.79 -7.49 -10.23
C ARG A 26 -9.62 -8.77 -10.29
N ASP A 27 -9.32 -9.62 -11.26
CA ASP A 27 -10.12 -10.80 -11.57
C ASP A 27 -9.42 -12.12 -11.22
N LEU A 28 -8.09 -12.11 -11.09
CA LEU A 28 -7.25 -13.29 -10.92
C LEU A 28 -6.37 -13.16 -9.68
N ASP A 29 -6.20 -14.28 -8.98
CA ASP A 29 -5.14 -14.41 -8.00
C ASP A 29 -3.77 -14.39 -8.66
N PHE A 30 -2.78 -13.81 -7.98
CA PHE A 30 -1.41 -13.72 -8.50
C PHE A 30 -0.78 -15.08 -8.86
N HIS A 31 -1.15 -16.16 -8.16
CA HIS A 31 -0.71 -17.51 -8.52
C HIS A 31 -1.19 -17.98 -9.89
N SER A 32 -2.33 -17.46 -10.35
CA SER A 32 -2.91 -17.77 -11.66
C SER A 32 -2.39 -16.86 -12.76
N LEU A 33 -1.70 -15.78 -12.42
CA LEU A 33 -1.13 -14.84 -13.38
C LEU A 33 0.14 -15.42 -14.00
N THR A 34 0.18 -15.48 -15.32
CA THR A 34 1.36 -15.89 -16.10
C THR A 34 1.79 -14.77 -17.04
N VAL A 35 3.06 -14.78 -17.45
CA VAL A 35 3.53 -13.84 -18.47
C VAL A 35 2.74 -13.99 -19.76
N GLU A 36 2.34 -15.21 -20.11
CA GLU A 36 1.58 -15.52 -21.31
C GLU A 36 0.18 -14.88 -21.27
N THR A 37 -0.57 -15.15 -20.20
CA THR A 37 -1.90 -14.55 -19.96
C THR A 37 -1.85 -13.02 -19.97
N LEU A 38 -0.81 -12.46 -19.39
CA LEU A 38 -0.61 -11.02 -19.34
C LEU A 38 -0.35 -10.43 -20.74
N MET A 39 0.53 -11.09 -21.50
CA MET A 39 0.88 -10.60 -22.84
C MET A 39 -0.23 -10.80 -23.86
N GLU A 40 -1.07 -11.81 -23.71
CA GLU A 40 -2.30 -11.96 -24.49
C GLU A 40 -3.25 -10.77 -24.32
N ARG A 41 -3.42 -10.25 -23.12
CA ARG A 41 -4.24 -9.06 -22.83
C ARG A 41 -3.73 -7.79 -23.53
N THR A 42 -2.42 -7.68 -23.73
CA THR A 42 -1.81 -6.50 -24.38
C THR A 42 -1.66 -6.68 -25.89
N GLY A 43 -1.78 -7.90 -26.41
CA GLY A 43 -1.44 -8.24 -27.80
C GLY A 43 0.06 -8.09 -28.08
N MET A 44 0.91 -8.12 -27.06
CA MET A 44 2.37 -8.01 -27.16
C MET A 44 3.03 -9.38 -27.05
N THR A 45 4.33 -9.46 -27.38
CA THR A 45 5.08 -10.71 -27.30
C THR A 45 5.71 -10.93 -25.93
N ARG A 46 5.88 -12.21 -25.56
CA ARG A 46 6.60 -12.60 -24.34
C ARG A 46 8.03 -12.02 -24.29
N SER A 47 8.70 -11.90 -25.43
CA SER A 47 10.03 -11.30 -25.53
C SER A 47 10.01 -9.82 -25.10
N LEU A 48 8.94 -9.10 -25.43
CA LEU A 48 8.79 -7.70 -25.05
C LEU A 48 8.55 -7.55 -23.53
N PHE A 49 7.87 -8.51 -22.90
CA PHE A 49 7.77 -8.55 -21.43
C PHE A 49 9.16 -8.57 -20.80
N TYR A 50 10.00 -9.54 -21.18
CA TYR A 50 11.34 -9.69 -20.60
C TYR A 50 12.32 -8.58 -20.97
N HIS A 51 11.96 -7.73 -21.92
CA HIS A 51 12.69 -6.50 -22.18
C HIS A 51 12.47 -5.45 -21.08
N TYR A 52 11.27 -5.42 -20.45
CA TYR A 52 10.92 -4.42 -19.43
C TYR A 52 10.95 -4.96 -18.01
N PHE A 53 10.67 -6.24 -17.81
CA PHE A 53 10.52 -6.87 -16.50
C PHE A 53 11.21 -8.22 -16.45
N LYS A 54 11.94 -8.48 -15.39
CA LYS A 54 12.63 -9.78 -15.21
C LYS A 54 11.68 -10.89 -14.77
N SER A 55 10.61 -10.51 -14.04
CA SER A 55 9.63 -11.43 -13.47
C SER A 55 8.28 -10.77 -13.27
N LEU A 56 7.25 -11.56 -12.94
CA LEU A 56 5.95 -11.04 -12.52
C LEU A 56 6.04 -10.31 -11.17
N ASP A 57 6.95 -10.72 -10.28
CA ASP A 57 7.16 -10.03 -9.01
C ASP A 57 7.59 -8.57 -9.23
N GLU A 58 8.39 -8.30 -10.27
CA GLU A 58 8.83 -6.94 -10.62
C GLU A 58 7.66 -6.06 -11.12
N ILE A 59 6.66 -6.65 -11.79
CA ILE A 59 5.41 -5.96 -12.14
C ILE A 59 4.58 -5.65 -10.90
N VAL A 60 4.46 -6.59 -9.97
CA VAL A 60 3.72 -6.38 -8.72
C VAL A 60 4.33 -5.22 -7.93
N ILE A 61 5.67 -5.15 -7.87
CA ILE A 61 6.38 -4.02 -7.24
C ILE A 61 6.03 -2.70 -7.95
N ALA A 62 6.09 -2.66 -9.29
CA ALA A 62 5.77 -1.46 -10.06
C ALA A 62 4.30 -1.01 -9.92
N LEU A 63 3.37 -1.95 -9.77
CA LEU A 63 1.97 -1.68 -9.46
C LEU A 63 1.82 -1.14 -8.05
N PHE A 64 2.51 -1.74 -7.10
CA PHE A 64 2.47 -1.32 -5.72
C PHE A 64 2.98 0.11 -5.54
N GLU A 65 4.10 0.47 -6.20
CA GLU A 65 4.64 1.85 -6.20
C GLU A 65 3.60 2.89 -6.70
N ARG A 66 2.73 2.49 -7.62
CA ARG A 66 1.66 3.36 -8.12
C ARG A 66 0.50 3.51 -7.13
N VAL A 67 0.06 2.42 -6.52
CA VAL A 67 -1.00 2.42 -5.50
C VAL A 67 -0.52 3.08 -4.20
N GLU A 68 0.76 2.90 -3.86
CA GLU A 68 1.37 3.56 -2.72
C GLU A 68 1.30 5.08 -2.82
N ALA A 69 1.44 5.64 -4.03
CA ALA A 69 1.27 7.08 -4.24
C ALA A 69 -0.17 7.55 -3.93
N GLU A 70 -1.20 6.73 -4.20
CA GLU A 70 -2.59 7.02 -3.84
C GLU A 70 -2.81 6.92 -2.32
N VAL A 71 -2.23 5.89 -1.69
CA VAL A 71 -2.28 5.69 -0.24
C VAL A 71 -1.53 6.82 0.47
N SER A 72 -0.31 7.14 0.03
CA SER A 72 0.47 8.26 0.59
C SER A 72 -0.27 9.58 0.49
N GLY A 73 -0.91 9.88 -0.63
CA GLY A 73 -1.70 11.10 -0.78
C GLY A 73 -2.86 11.21 0.23
N ALA A 74 -3.46 10.09 0.61
CA ALA A 74 -4.50 10.05 1.64
C ALA A 74 -3.91 10.13 3.07
N VAL A 75 -2.70 9.60 3.28
CA VAL A 75 -2.02 9.50 4.59
C VAL A 75 -1.24 10.77 4.91
N ASP A 76 -0.47 11.30 3.95
CA ASP A 76 0.43 12.43 4.17
C ASP A 76 -0.32 13.69 4.61
N GLY A 77 -1.51 13.94 4.04
CA GLY A 77 -2.33 15.07 4.41
C GLY A 77 -2.77 15.08 5.88
N TRP A 78 -2.89 13.92 6.53
CA TRP A 78 -3.26 13.82 7.94
C TRP A 78 -2.03 13.92 8.87
N LEU A 79 -0.97 13.19 8.55
CA LEU A 79 0.25 13.21 9.35
C LEU A 79 0.92 14.59 9.37
N GLU A 80 0.65 15.45 8.37
CA GLU A 80 1.28 16.76 8.20
C GLU A 80 0.43 17.94 8.72
N LYS A 81 -0.89 17.75 8.94
CA LYS A 81 -1.76 18.84 9.40
C LYS A 81 -1.53 19.21 10.87
N GLU A 82 -1.35 20.49 11.12
CA GLU A 82 -1.05 21.02 12.46
C GLU A 82 -2.28 21.43 13.27
N ASP A 83 -3.39 21.82 12.62
CA ASP A 83 -4.50 22.58 13.25
C ASP A 83 -5.82 21.79 13.26
N GLU A 84 -5.84 20.63 13.88
CA GLU A 84 -7.10 19.91 13.93
C GLU A 84 -7.85 20.06 15.24
N VAL A 85 -9.15 20.32 15.11
CA VAL A 85 -10.07 20.56 16.23
C VAL A 85 -10.23 19.32 17.10
N ASP A 86 -10.18 18.11 16.50
CA ASP A 86 -10.19 16.82 17.21
C ASP A 86 -9.22 15.82 16.57
N PRO A 87 -7.97 15.76 17.07
CA PRO A 87 -6.97 14.86 16.53
C PRO A 87 -7.31 13.37 16.71
N ARG A 88 -8.17 13.01 17.68
CA ARG A 88 -8.57 11.62 17.94
C ARG A 88 -9.62 11.15 16.93
N ALA A 89 -10.59 11.99 16.61
CA ALA A 89 -11.60 11.70 15.57
C ALA A 89 -10.92 11.54 14.21
N ASN A 90 -9.97 12.40 13.90
CA ASN A 90 -9.19 12.34 12.68
C ASN A 90 -8.37 11.07 12.52
N THR A 91 -7.76 10.58 13.60
CA THR A 91 -7.06 9.29 13.58
C THR A 91 -8.00 8.17 13.12
N ILE A 92 -9.23 8.13 13.62
CA ILE A 92 -10.24 7.12 13.26
C ILE A 92 -10.67 7.27 11.79
N GLU A 93 -10.97 8.49 11.35
CA GLU A 93 -11.37 8.77 9.97
C GLU A 93 -10.28 8.36 8.99
N HIS A 94 -9.05 8.73 9.31
CA HIS A 94 -7.89 8.43 8.48
C HIS A 94 -7.62 6.93 8.35
N LEU A 95 -7.60 6.21 9.47
CA LEU A 95 -7.44 4.75 9.44
C LEU A 95 -8.60 4.06 8.72
N THR A 96 -9.83 4.57 8.84
CA THR A 96 -10.97 4.10 8.06
C THR A 96 -10.69 4.20 6.56
N ARG A 97 -10.22 5.38 6.10
CA ARG A 97 -9.90 5.63 4.70
C ARG A 97 -8.73 4.75 4.20
N MET A 98 -7.72 4.55 5.03
CA MET A 98 -6.62 3.63 4.74
C MET A 98 -7.14 2.20 4.50
N TYR A 99 -8.02 1.68 5.35
CA TYR A 99 -8.61 0.35 5.18
C TYR A 99 -9.56 0.26 3.99
N GLU A 100 -10.20 1.35 3.56
CA GLU A 100 -10.98 1.42 2.32
C GLU A 100 -10.07 1.18 1.11
N VAL A 101 -8.98 1.94 0.99
CA VAL A 101 -8.00 1.79 -0.10
C VAL A 101 -7.39 0.39 -0.11
N TRP A 102 -7.02 -0.14 1.05
CA TRP A 102 -6.47 -1.49 1.14
C TRP A 102 -7.45 -2.56 0.69
N ARG A 103 -8.73 -2.40 1.01
CA ARG A 103 -9.78 -3.32 0.55
C ARG A 103 -10.00 -3.22 -0.97
N GLU A 104 -9.97 -2.02 -1.54
CA GLU A 104 -10.09 -1.81 -2.98
C GLU A 104 -8.94 -2.50 -3.76
N HIS A 105 -7.75 -2.53 -3.17
CA HIS A 105 -6.55 -3.12 -3.75
C HIS A 105 -6.16 -4.48 -3.14
N ALA A 106 -7.11 -5.19 -2.51
CA ALA A 106 -6.82 -6.43 -1.76
C ALA A 106 -6.03 -7.48 -2.56
N ASN A 107 -6.36 -7.68 -3.84
CA ASN A 107 -5.66 -8.65 -4.68
C ASN A 107 -4.21 -8.23 -4.97
N LEU A 108 -3.95 -6.93 -5.14
CA LEU A 108 -2.58 -6.41 -5.29
C LEU A 108 -1.80 -6.57 -3.99
N MET A 109 -2.42 -6.31 -2.83
CA MET A 109 -1.79 -6.49 -1.52
C MET A 109 -1.39 -7.96 -1.29
N ARG A 110 -2.30 -8.92 -1.61
CA ARG A 110 -1.96 -10.36 -1.59
C ARG A 110 -0.82 -10.71 -2.55
N ALA A 111 -0.84 -10.15 -3.77
CA ALA A 111 0.21 -10.36 -4.75
C ALA A 111 1.58 -9.84 -4.23
N MET A 112 1.58 -8.69 -3.57
CA MET A 112 2.78 -8.08 -2.99
C MET A 112 3.34 -8.92 -1.84
N GLU A 113 2.47 -9.41 -0.94
CA GLU A 113 2.84 -10.33 0.14
C GLU A 113 3.47 -11.62 -0.40
N GLN A 114 2.87 -12.20 -1.44
CA GLN A 114 3.39 -13.40 -2.09
C GLN A 114 4.72 -13.14 -2.82
N ALA A 115 4.88 -12.02 -3.50
CA ALA A 115 6.12 -11.63 -4.14
C ALA A 115 7.23 -11.40 -3.11
N ALA A 116 6.93 -10.71 -2.00
CA ALA A 116 7.86 -10.50 -0.90
C ALA A 116 8.30 -11.81 -0.23
N GLY A 117 7.40 -12.79 -0.11
CA GLY A 117 7.73 -14.12 0.43
C GLY A 117 8.67 -14.95 -0.46
N ARG A 118 8.74 -14.65 -1.77
CA ARG A 118 9.56 -15.41 -2.74
C ARG A 118 10.85 -14.70 -3.13
N SER A 119 10.87 -13.38 -3.10
CA SER A 119 11.98 -12.56 -3.60
C SER A 119 12.53 -11.68 -2.49
N LYS A 120 13.82 -11.86 -2.14
CA LYS A 120 14.51 -10.98 -1.19
C LYS A 120 14.53 -9.52 -1.66
N GLU A 121 14.61 -9.30 -2.98
CA GLU A 121 14.60 -7.95 -3.57
C GLU A 121 13.21 -7.29 -3.41
N ALA A 122 12.13 -8.03 -3.68
CA ALA A 122 10.77 -7.56 -3.48
C ALA A 122 10.51 -7.26 -1.99
N TYR A 123 10.94 -8.15 -1.10
CA TYR A 123 10.84 -7.94 0.34
C TYR A 123 11.61 -6.69 0.79
N ALA A 124 12.85 -6.51 0.35
CA ALA A 124 13.68 -5.36 0.73
C ALA A 124 13.07 -4.04 0.24
N ARG A 125 12.52 -3.99 -0.98
CA ARG A 125 11.81 -2.81 -1.50
C ARG A 125 10.57 -2.52 -0.69
N TRP A 126 9.72 -3.52 -0.44
CA TRP A 126 8.52 -3.36 0.37
C TRP A 126 8.86 -2.88 1.79
N GLN A 127 9.85 -3.49 2.42
CA GLN A 127 10.31 -3.10 3.76
C GLN A 127 10.77 -1.64 3.80
N HIS A 128 11.59 -1.23 2.83
CA HIS A 128 12.15 0.12 2.81
C HIS A 128 11.14 1.18 2.37
N GLN A 129 10.42 0.95 1.27
CA GLN A 129 9.54 1.96 0.68
C GLN A 129 8.22 2.10 1.44
N VAL A 130 7.73 1.02 2.05
CA VAL A 130 6.45 1.03 2.77
C VAL A 130 6.67 1.08 4.28
N VAL A 131 7.24 0.02 4.85
CA VAL A 131 7.27 -0.12 6.31
C VAL A 131 8.09 0.99 6.95
N GLU A 132 9.34 1.17 6.53
CA GLU A 132 10.23 2.19 7.11
C GLU A 132 9.73 3.61 6.83
N SER A 133 9.25 3.89 5.61
CA SER A 133 8.71 5.20 5.26
C SER A 133 7.53 5.59 6.16
N TYR A 134 6.60 4.67 6.41
CA TYR A 134 5.47 4.94 7.30
C TYR A 134 5.87 5.02 8.77
N ILE A 135 6.88 4.26 9.20
CA ILE A 135 7.46 4.40 10.56
C ILE A 135 8.05 5.80 10.73
N ASP A 136 8.84 6.28 9.76
CA ASP A 136 9.46 7.61 9.82
C ASP A 136 8.40 8.74 9.85
N LYS A 137 7.37 8.66 9.02
CA LYS A 137 6.26 9.63 9.02
C LYS A 137 5.48 9.60 10.33
N THR A 138 5.21 8.42 10.87
CA THR A 138 4.50 8.26 12.15
C THR A 138 5.35 8.74 13.34
N GLU A 139 6.64 8.47 13.34
CA GLU A 139 7.56 9.03 14.33
C GLU A 139 7.54 10.56 14.31
N ALA A 140 7.63 11.16 13.13
CA ALA A 140 7.56 12.62 12.96
C ALA A 140 6.23 13.18 13.48
N PHE A 141 5.12 12.50 13.20
CA PHE A 141 3.80 12.85 13.74
C PHE A 141 3.77 12.80 15.26
N ILE A 142 4.25 11.72 15.89
CA ILE A 142 4.28 11.57 17.36
C ILE A 142 5.15 12.66 17.99
N ARG A 143 6.34 12.93 17.43
CA ARG A 143 7.22 14.01 17.91
C ARG A 143 6.55 15.37 17.88
N ARG A 144 5.75 15.63 16.84
CA ARG A 144 4.95 16.86 16.75
C ARG A 144 3.86 16.91 17.80
N GLN A 145 3.15 15.80 18.07
CA GLN A 145 2.15 15.77 19.15
C GLN A 145 2.78 16.00 20.53
N ILE A 146 4.00 15.53 20.76
CA ILE A 146 4.78 15.81 22.00
C ILE A 146 5.10 17.31 22.08
N ALA A 147 5.58 17.92 21.01
CA ALA A 147 5.89 19.34 20.96
C ALA A 147 4.67 20.24 21.20
N LEU A 148 3.48 19.79 20.80
CA LEU A 148 2.20 20.45 21.07
C LEU A 148 1.63 20.18 22.49
N GLY A 149 2.32 19.40 23.31
CA GLY A 149 1.85 19.03 24.65
C GLY A 149 0.67 18.04 24.67
N ARG A 150 0.40 17.38 23.54
CA ARG A 150 -0.72 16.44 23.38
C ARG A 150 -0.33 14.98 23.59
N SER A 151 0.97 14.68 23.72
CA SER A 151 1.51 13.34 23.86
C SER A 151 2.65 13.34 24.89
N GLN A 152 2.78 12.21 25.63
CA GLN A 152 3.85 11.96 26.58
C GLN A 152 4.66 10.70 26.21
N VAL A 153 4.65 10.31 24.94
CA VAL A 153 5.39 9.15 24.44
C VAL A 153 6.89 9.37 24.62
N GLU A 154 7.56 8.49 25.36
CA GLU A 154 9.00 8.56 25.63
C GLU A 154 9.84 8.04 24.46
N ASP A 155 9.37 7.00 23.76
CA ASP A 155 10.01 6.41 22.57
C ASP A 155 9.10 6.54 21.32
N PRO A 156 9.15 7.69 20.62
CA PRO A 156 8.31 7.91 19.42
C PRO A 156 8.55 6.90 18.30
N ARG A 157 9.81 6.48 18.10
CA ARG A 157 10.14 5.53 17.03
C ARG A 157 9.63 4.12 17.36
N GLY A 158 9.83 3.65 18.57
CA GLY A 158 9.33 2.35 19.01
C GLY A 158 7.80 2.26 18.93
N VAL A 159 7.09 3.31 19.37
CA VAL A 159 5.62 3.39 19.26
C VAL A 159 5.19 3.43 17.80
N ALA A 160 5.83 4.23 16.95
CA ALA A 160 5.55 4.28 15.51
C ALA A 160 5.71 2.91 14.85
N GLN A 161 6.81 2.21 15.15
CA GLN A 161 7.07 0.88 14.63
C GLN A 161 5.97 -0.11 15.01
N VAL A 162 5.56 -0.15 16.27
CA VAL A 162 4.51 -1.05 16.76
C VAL A 162 3.18 -0.74 16.09
N LEU A 163 2.81 0.53 15.98
CA LEU A 163 1.55 0.95 15.34
C LEU A 163 1.50 0.60 13.86
N ILE A 164 2.58 0.82 13.12
CA ILE A 164 2.65 0.48 11.69
C ILE A 164 2.62 -1.03 11.48
N LEU A 165 3.39 -1.82 12.24
CA LEU A 165 3.38 -3.28 12.14
C LEU A 165 2.02 -3.86 12.53
N MET A 166 1.34 -3.31 13.52
CA MET A 166 -0.03 -3.68 13.88
C MET A 166 -1.00 -3.41 12.72
N ASN A 167 -0.94 -2.22 12.10
CA ASN A 167 -1.80 -1.88 10.96
C ASN A 167 -1.60 -2.86 9.80
N LEU A 168 -0.34 -3.17 9.47
CA LEU A 168 0.00 -4.12 8.42
C LEU A 168 -0.53 -5.52 8.73
N ALA A 169 -0.34 -5.99 9.96
CA ALA A 169 -0.81 -7.31 10.40
C ALA A 169 -2.34 -7.40 10.34
N VAL A 170 -3.05 -6.37 10.81
CA VAL A 170 -4.53 -6.31 10.74
C VAL A 170 -4.99 -6.29 9.29
N ALA A 171 -4.39 -5.48 8.44
CA ALA A 171 -4.77 -5.40 7.03
C ALA A 171 -4.53 -6.74 6.30
N THR A 172 -3.36 -7.37 6.47
CA THR A 172 -3.05 -8.69 5.93
C THR A 172 -4.05 -9.75 6.39
N ASP A 173 -4.37 -9.79 7.68
CA ASP A 173 -5.39 -10.71 8.22
C ASP A 173 -6.74 -10.48 7.53
N GLN A 174 -7.18 -9.23 7.40
CA GLN A 174 -8.49 -8.89 6.83
C GLN A 174 -8.61 -9.19 5.34
N ILE A 175 -7.58 -8.91 4.53
CA ILE A 175 -7.62 -9.24 3.09
C ILE A 175 -7.62 -10.74 2.82
N ASN A 176 -7.21 -11.56 3.79
CA ASN A 176 -7.18 -13.04 3.68
C ASN A 176 -8.39 -13.72 4.32
N ARG A 177 -9.29 -12.98 4.98
CA ARG A 177 -10.51 -13.55 5.57
C ARG A 177 -11.61 -13.75 4.53
N PRO A 178 -12.40 -14.83 4.63
CA PRO A 178 -13.61 -15.01 3.80
C PRO A 178 -14.65 -13.91 4.05
N GLU A 179 -14.78 -13.47 5.29
CA GLU A 179 -15.71 -12.42 5.73
C GLU A 179 -14.92 -11.33 6.48
N PRO A 180 -14.36 -10.34 5.75
CA PRO A 180 -13.61 -9.26 6.38
C PRO A 180 -14.54 -8.28 7.08
N GLU A 181 -14.03 -7.67 8.14
CA GLU A 181 -14.69 -6.55 8.82
C GLU A 181 -14.83 -5.33 7.91
N THR A 182 -15.77 -4.46 8.20
CA THR A 182 -15.90 -3.20 7.47
C THR A 182 -14.74 -2.24 7.77
N PRO A 183 -14.28 -1.41 6.82
CA PRO A 183 -13.25 -0.40 7.06
C PRO A 183 -13.60 0.54 8.20
N ALA A 184 -14.86 0.96 8.32
CA ALA A 184 -15.32 1.81 9.41
C ALA A 184 -15.13 1.16 10.78
N ARG A 185 -15.42 -0.14 10.91
CA ARG A 185 -15.19 -0.89 12.16
C ARG A 185 -13.71 -1.04 12.47
N LEU A 186 -12.89 -1.37 11.46
CA LEU A 186 -11.44 -1.47 11.62
C LEU A 186 -10.83 -0.12 12.00
N GLY A 187 -11.19 0.94 11.30
CA GLY A 187 -10.74 2.29 11.60
C GLY A 187 -11.07 2.71 13.03
N THR A 188 -12.27 2.36 13.52
CA THR A 188 -12.66 2.64 14.90
C THR A 188 -11.81 1.84 15.90
N ILE A 189 -11.69 0.52 15.73
CA ILE A 189 -10.95 -0.34 16.68
C ILE A 189 -9.46 0.05 16.71
N VAL A 190 -8.83 0.11 15.54
CA VAL A 190 -7.42 0.40 15.42
C VAL A 190 -7.13 1.86 15.81
N GLY A 191 -8.04 2.78 15.45
CA GLY A 191 -7.95 4.19 15.84
C GLY A 191 -7.99 4.40 17.36
N HIS A 192 -8.78 3.62 18.07
CA HIS A 192 -8.77 3.65 19.54
C HIS A 192 -7.41 3.20 20.11
N VAL A 193 -6.77 2.18 19.51
CA VAL A 193 -5.43 1.74 19.94
C VAL A 193 -4.39 2.82 19.66
N TRP A 194 -4.44 3.44 18.46
CA TRP A 194 -3.57 4.57 18.12
C TRP A 194 -3.75 5.74 19.07
N ASN A 195 -5.00 6.13 19.35
CA ASN A 195 -5.31 7.23 20.25
C ASN A 195 -4.84 6.95 21.69
N ALA A 196 -4.98 5.72 22.16
CA ALA A 196 -4.49 5.33 23.48
C ALA A 196 -2.95 5.31 23.56
N ALA A 197 -2.27 4.95 22.47
CA ALA A 197 -0.82 4.94 22.41
C ALA A 197 -0.22 6.35 22.30
N VAL A 198 -0.83 7.23 21.52
CA VAL A 198 -0.28 8.56 21.19
C VAL A 198 -0.77 9.64 22.17
N TYR A 199 -2.06 9.67 22.46
CA TYR A 199 -2.70 10.73 23.26
C TYR A 199 -3.01 10.23 24.68
N GLN A 200 -2.00 9.91 25.44
CA GLN A 200 -2.16 9.52 26.84
C GLN A 200 -2.76 10.69 27.65
N PRO A 201 -3.69 10.42 28.59
CA PRO A 201 -4.15 11.45 29.53
C PRO A 201 -2.97 11.93 30.37
N ALA A 202 -2.92 13.24 30.57
CA ALA A 202 -1.95 13.87 31.48
C ALA A 202 -2.12 13.41 32.92
#